data_70d682ee1e4822d6281e9e89069054bb
#
_entry.id   70d682ee1e4822d6281e9e89069054bb
#
_cell.length_a   1.000
_cell.length_b   1.000
_cell.length_c   1.000
_cell.angle_alpha   90.00
_cell.angle_beta   90.00
_cell.angle_gamma   90.00
#
_symmetry.space_group_name_H-M   'P 1'
#
loop_
_entity.id
_entity.type
_entity.pdbx_description
1 polymer ?
#
loop_
_entity_poly.entity_id
_entity_poly.type
_entity_poly.pdbx_seq_one_letter_code
_entity_poly.pdbx_strand_id
1 'polypeptide(L)'
;QQISEYKIQVLHGETPIQHADFVDFLKAAGGYKYQKFAVIFPPYQVWQGQNPPEPNLDLLGQANVKYIASTYPLTLNHDARLVDKFGNVFLYENQKLRPRAYFLSSSNDQIIIKNYSPNRILLEYPAASLSRTIMISENFYPGWYAYTNGQKFQIEKTQGVFRKVTIPGNTTTLELRYEPSSFNFGKTITFATISALLIYAFHIKKRKHG
;
A
#
# COMPACT_ATOMS: atom_id res chain seq x y z
N GLN A 1 -2.51 16.25 -9.83
CA GLN A 1 -3.94 16.67 -9.69
C GLN A 1 -4.81 16.14 -10.83
N GLN A 2 -4.44 16.30 -12.10
CA GLN A 2 -5.23 15.78 -13.25
C GLN A 2 -5.41 14.26 -13.25
N ILE A 3 -4.44 13.51 -12.75
CA ILE A 3 -4.49 12.05 -12.71
C ILE A 3 -5.58 11.54 -11.75
N SER A 4 -5.89 12.27 -10.69
CA SER A 4 -6.95 11.91 -9.73
C SER A 4 -8.37 12.03 -10.31
N GLU A 5 -8.60 12.93 -11.26
CA GLU A 5 -9.89 13.07 -11.94
C GLU A 5 -10.26 11.81 -12.74
N TYR A 6 -9.26 11.16 -13.34
CA TYR A 6 -9.45 9.93 -14.11
C TYR A 6 -9.42 8.66 -13.26
N LYS A 7 -9.35 8.78 -11.92
CA LYS A 7 -9.23 7.64 -10.97
C LYS A 7 -8.05 6.71 -11.28
N ILE A 8 -6.99 7.23 -11.89
CA ILE A 8 -5.77 6.49 -12.17
C ILE A 8 -4.93 6.46 -10.88
N GLN A 9 -4.59 5.25 -10.43
CA GLN A 9 -3.68 5.06 -9.30
C GLN A 9 -2.25 5.16 -9.79
N VAL A 10 -1.44 5.95 -9.10
CA VAL A 10 -0.01 6.08 -9.37
C VAL A 10 0.81 5.58 -8.18
N LEU A 11 1.96 4.97 -8.46
CA LEU A 11 2.82 4.41 -7.41
C LEU A 11 3.49 5.50 -6.57
N HIS A 12 3.75 6.67 -7.17
CA HIS A 12 4.42 7.78 -6.50
C HIS A 12 3.64 9.08 -6.70
N GLY A 13 3.95 10.08 -5.89
CA GLY A 13 3.35 11.41 -5.96
C GLY A 13 4.08 12.37 -5.05
N GLU A 14 3.71 13.64 -5.14
CA GLU A 14 4.20 14.67 -4.22
C GLU A 14 3.55 14.47 -2.84
N THR A 15 4.38 14.20 -1.84
CA THR A 15 3.96 14.11 -0.45
C THR A 15 5.06 14.64 0.47
N PRO A 16 4.72 15.54 1.43
CA PRO A 16 5.69 16.06 2.38
C PRO A 16 6.14 15.02 3.40
N ILE A 17 5.37 13.95 3.58
CA ILE A 17 5.68 12.86 4.51
C ILE A 17 5.78 11.56 3.72
N GLN A 18 6.96 10.96 3.72
CA GLN A 18 7.23 9.70 3.04
C GLN A 18 7.71 8.64 4.04
N HIS A 19 7.22 7.42 3.87
CA HIS A 19 7.69 6.29 4.66
C HIS A 19 9.07 5.85 4.13
N ALA A 20 10.08 5.74 5.00
CA ALA A 20 11.46 5.44 4.61
C ALA A 20 11.58 4.17 3.76
N ASP A 21 10.96 3.07 4.20
CA ASP A 21 11.00 1.80 3.47
C ASP A 21 10.38 1.91 2.06
N PHE A 22 9.33 2.73 1.92
CA PHE A 22 8.69 2.95 0.62
C PHE A 22 9.58 3.77 -0.30
N VAL A 23 10.29 4.77 0.22
CA VAL A 23 11.28 5.54 -0.56
C VAL A 23 12.41 4.64 -1.03
N ASP A 24 12.93 3.76 -0.18
CA ASP A 24 13.98 2.81 -0.56
C ASP A 24 13.50 1.80 -1.60
N PHE A 25 12.26 1.32 -1.47
CA PHE A 25 11.63 0.51 -2.50
C PHE A 25 11.52 1.27 -3.85
N LEU A 26 11.05 2.53 -3.83
CA LEU A 26 10.92 3.34 -5.04
C LEU A 26 12.27 3.60 -5.72
N LYS A 27 13.34 3.83 -4.94
CA LYS A 27 14.71 3.94 -5.48
C LYS A 27 15.11 2.66 -6.22
N ALA A 28 14.93 1.52 -5.58
CA ALA A 28 15.26 0.22 -6.17
C ALA A 28 14.39 -0.09 -7.40
N ALA A 29 13.09 0.17 -7.32
CA ALA A 29 12.14 -0.08 -8.40
C ALA A 29 12.32 0.87 -9.60
N GLY A 30 12.67 2.13 -9.35
CA GLY A 30 12.91 3.13 -10.40
C GLY A 30 14.33 3.19 -10.92
N GLY A 31 15.29 2.45 -10.32
CA GLY A 31 16.70 2.50 -10.69
C GLY A 31 17.42 3.79 -10.28
N TYR A 32 16.85 4.58 -9.37
CA TYR A 32 17.41 5.87 -8.98
C TYR A 32 18.50 5.74 -7.92
N LYS A 33 19.56 6.54 -8.08
CA LYS A 33 20.68 6.65 -7.13
C LYS A 33 20.67 8.03 -6.49
N TYR A 34 19.94 8.22 -5.38
CA TYR A 34 20.00 9.45 -4.61
C TYR A 34 19.97 9.16 -3.11
N GLN A 35 20.57 10.06 -2.32
CA GLN A 35 20.83 9.82 -0.90
C GLN A 35 19.81 10.50 0.02
N LYS A 36 19.06 11.49 -0.46
CA LYS A 36 18.14 12.29 0.36
C LYS A 36 16.70 12.04 -0.02
N PHE A 37 15.81 12.18 0.95
CA PHE A 37 14.38 12.26 0.70
C PHE A 37 14.04 13.48 -0.13
N ALA A 38 13.15 13.32 -1.09
CA ALA A 38 12.62 14.40 -1.91
C ALA A 38 11.10 14.40 -1.83
N VAL A 39 10.51 15.59 -1.86
CA VAL A 39 9.06 15.78 -1.90
C VAL A 39 8.49 15.26 -3.22
N ILE A 40 9.24 15.47 -4.31
CA ILE A 40 8.94 14.96 -5.64
C ILE A 40 9.81 13.73 -5.89
N PHE A 41 9.19 12.65 -6.31
CA PHE A 41 9.90 11.42 -6.64
C PHE A 41 9.57 10.97 -8.07
N PRO A 42 10.55 10.71 -8.95
CA PRO A 42 12.00 10.89 -8.72
C PRO A 42 12.39 12.36 -8.68
N PRO A 43 13.46 12.72 -7.92
CA PRO A 43 13.95 14.10 -7.91
C PRO A 43 14.43 14.48 -9.31
N TYR A 44 13.92 15.59 -9.83
CA TYR A 44 14.22 16.09 -11.18
C TYR A 44 15.73 16.23 -11.48
N GLN A 45 16.54 16.51 -10.45
CA GLN A 45 17.96 16.82 -10.60
C GLN A 45 18.91 15.61 -10.60
N VAL A 46 18.42 14.41 -10.32
CA VAL A 46 19.28 13.24 -10.03
C VAL A 46 19.98 12.68 -11.26
N TRP A 47 19.48 12.94 -12.44
CA TRP A 47 19.99 12.34 -13.68
C TRP A 47 20.38 13.35 -14.76
N GLN A 48 20.49 14.65 -14.41
CA GLN A 48 21.05 15.65 -15.30
C GLN A 48 22.50 15.27 -15.67
N GLY A 49 22.75 15.00 -16.93
CA GLY A 49 24.07 14.62 -17.45
C GLY A 49 24.52 13.18 -17.19
N GLN A 50 23.63 12.32 -16.65
CA GLN A 50 23.86 10.88 -16.49
C GLN A 50 22.98 10.07 -17.42
N ASN A 51 23.28 8.78 -17.61
CA ASN A 51 22.36 7.87 -18.25
C ASN A 51 21.05 7.83 -17.48
N PRO A 52 19.89 7.93 -18.16
CA PRO A 52 18.60 7.84 -17.50
C PRO A 52 18.46 6.50 -16.76
N PRO A 53 17.82 6.49 -15.59
CA PRO A 53 17.64 5.28 -14.82
C PRO A 53 16.72 4.28 -15.52
N GLU A 54 17.08 3.00 -15.47
CA GLU A 54 16.24 1.92 -15.96
C GLU A 54 15.42 1.32 -14.80
N PRO A 55 14.09 1.23 -14.93
CA PRO A 55 13.25 0.70 -13.87
C PRO A 55 13.39 -0.83 -13.76
N ASN A 56 13.29 -1.33 -12.52
CA ASN A 56 13.21 -2.76 -12.25
C ASN A 56 11.76 -3.24 -12.40
N LEU A 57 11.48 -3.95 -13.50
CA LEU A 57 10.13 -4.39 -13.86
C LEU A 57 9.55 -5.43 -12.91
N ASP A 58 10.39 -6.28 -12.30
CA ASP A 58 9.93 -7.25 -11.31
C ASP A 58 9.43 -6.55 -10.03
N LEU A 59 10.18 -5.56 -9.52
CA LEU A 59 9.75 -4.78 -8.36
C LEU A 59 8.50 -3.96 -8.67
N LEU A 60 8.44 -3.32 -9.83
CA LEU A 60 7.24 -2.60 -10.28
C LEU A 60 6.05 -3.55 -10.46
N GLY A 61 6.27 -4.76 -10.97
CA GLY A 61 5.24 -5.79 -11.08
C GLY A 61 4.70 -6.22 -9.73
N GLN A 62 5.56 -6.40 -8.72
CA GLN A 62 5.17 -6.68 -7.33
C GLN A 62 4.35 -5.54 -6.72
N ALA A 63 4.60 -4.30 -7.12
CA ALA A 63 3.80 -3.13 -6.75
C ALA A 63 2.51 -2.97 -7.56
N ASN A 64 2.14 -3.96 -8.38
CA ASN A 64 0.98 -3.92 -9.27
C ASN A 64 1.03 -2.77 -10.30
N VAL A 65 2.23 -2.38 -10.76
CA VAL A 65 2.41 -1.36 -11.80
C VAL A 65 2.29 -1.99 -13.17
N LYS A 66 1.22 -1.64 -13.87
CA LYS A 66 0.93 -2.12 -15.22
C LYS A 66 1.60 -1.27 -16.30
N TYR A 67 1.55 0.04 -16.14
CA TYR A 67 2.06 0.97 -17.15
C TYR A 67 3.16 1.86 -16.58
N ILE A 68 4.15 2.14 -17.42
CA ILE A 68 5.27 3.04 -17.13
C ILE A 68 5.30 4.11 -18.19
N ALA A 69 5.20 5.37 -17.79
CA ALA A 69 5.40 6.52 -18.67
C ALA A 69 6.81 7.08 -18.49
N SER A 70 7.54 7.26 -19.60
CA SER A 70 8.91 7.80 -19.59
C SER A 70 9.06 8.89 -20.64
N THR A 71 9.83 9.94 -20.32
CA THR A 71 10.18 11.00 -21.27
C THR A 71 11.43 10.66 -22.10
N TYR A 72 11.97 9.47 -21.94
CA TYR A 72 13.09 8.92 -22.70
C TYR A 72 12.82 7.45 -23.03
N PRO A 73 13.39 6.92 -24.12
CA PRO A 73 13.25 5.51 -24.44
C PRO A 73 13.93 4.65 -23.37
N LEU A 74 13.25 3.61 -22.92
CA LEU A 74 13.79 2.61 -22.00
C LEU A 74 14.36 1.43 -22.79
N THR A 75 15.52 0.91 -22.38
CA THR A 75 16.17 -0.26 -22.98
C THR A 75 15.68 -1.57 -22.36
N LEU A 76 14.44 -1.57 -21.92
CA LEU A 76 13.79 -2.73 -21.31
C LEU A 76 13.71 -3.87 -22.34
N ASN A 77 14.34 -5.00 -22.01
CA ASN A 77 14.31 -6.23 -22.80
C ASN A 77 12.84 -6.66 -23.07
N HIS A 78 12.60 -7.93 -23.36
CA HIS A 78 11.25 -8.49 -23.58
C HIS A 78 10.27 -8.36 -22.41
N ASP A 79 10.70 -7.83 -21.26
CA ASP A 79 9.89 -7.68 -20.05
C ASP A 79 8.97 -6.45 -20.06
N ALA A 80 9.14 -5.54 -21.03
CA ALA A 80 8.20 -4.45 -21.28
C ALA A 80 7.89 -4.32 -22.77
N ARG A 81 6.68 -3.94 -23.06
CA ARG A 81 6.19 -3.69 -24.42
C ARG A 81 5.86 -2.21 -24.58
N LEU A 82 6.44 -1.55 -25.58
CA LEU A 82 6.00 -0.21 -25.95
C LEU A 82 4.55 -0.29 -26.47
N VAL A 83 3.64 0.41 -25.82
CA VAL A 83 2.21 0.44 -26.15
C VAL A 83 1.91 1.62 -27.04
N ASP A 84 2.44 2.80 -26.67
CA ASP A 84 2.15 4.03 -27.40
C ASP A 84 3.23 5.10 -27.16
N LYS A 85 3.18 6.18 -27.96
CA LYS A 85 4.04 7.35 -27.82
C LYS A 85 3.26 8.62 -28.06
N PHE A 86 3.21 9.48 -27.07
CA PHE A 86 2.53 10.78 -27.07
C PHE A 86 3.57 11.91 -27.04
N GLY A 87 3.91 12.47 -28.19
CA GLY A 87 5.00 13.45 -28.28
C GLY A 87 6.34 12.84 -27.84
N ASN A 88 6.92 13.34 -26.76
CA ASN A 88 8.15 12.83 -26.16
C ASN A 88 7.90 11.85 -24.99
N VAL A 89 6.66 11.46 -24.73
CA VAL A 89 6.32 10.48 -23.67
C VAL A 89 6.10 9.11 -24.28
N PHE A 90 6.87 8.13 -23.83
CA PHE A 90 6.75 6.72 -24.20
C PHE A 90 5.94 6.00 -23.13
N LEU A 91 4.94 5.21 -23.55
CA LEU A 91 4.11 4.40 -22.65
C LEU A 91 4.46 2.92 -22.83
N TYR A 92 4.95 2.31 -21.76
CA TYR A 92 5.31 0.89 -21.73
C TYR A 92 4.34 0.09 -20.86
N GLU A 93 4.03 -1.14 -21.27
CA GLU A 93 3.30 -2.12 -20.49
C GLU A 93 4.29 -3.09 -19.84
N ASN A 94 4.21 -3.23 -18.52
CA ASN A 94 5.04 -4.14 -17.75
C ASN A 94 4.53 -5.58 -17.87
N GLN A 95 5.30 -6.47 -18.51
CA GLN A 95 4.96 -7.88 -18.68
C GLN A 95 5.19 -8.72 -17.42
N LYS A 96 5.85 -8.16 -16.40
CA LYS A 96 6.05 -8.76 -15.07
C LYS A 96 4.95 -8.40 -14.09
N LEU A 97 3.85 -7.80 -14.55
CA LEU A 97 2.71 -7.41 -13.70
C LEU A 97 2.24 -8.57 -12.84
N ARG A 98 2.09 -8.31 -11.54
CA ARG A 98 1.40 -9.21 -10.59
C ARG A 98 0.08 -8.59 -10.12
N PRO A 99 -0.93 -9.40 -9.81
CA PRO A 99 -2.15 -8.90 -9.18
C PRO A 99 -1.84 -8.17 -7.87
N ARG A 100 -2.72 -7.26 -7.46
CA ARG A 100 -2.57 -6.53 -6.18
C ARG A 100 -2.55 -7.47 -4.96
N ALA A 101 -3.25 -8.60 -5.04
CA ALA A 101 -3.16 -9.67 -4.06
C ALA A 101 -2.96 -11.01 -4.79
N TYR A 102 -2.00 -11.80 -4.34
CA TYR A 102 -1.67 -13.08 -4.97
C TYR A 102 -1.05 -14.05 -3.96
N PHE A 103 -1.14 -15.36 -4.24
CA PHE A 103 -0.46 -16.37 -3.44
C PHE A 103 1.04 -16.42 -3.78
N LEU A 104 1.89 -16.55 -2.75
CA LEU A 104 3.34 -16.71 -2.96
C LEU A 104 3.71 -18.12 -3.45
N SER A 105 2.89 -19.12 -3.14
CA SER A 105 3.02 -20.46 -3.72
C SER A 105 2.55 -20.45 -5.18
N SER A 106 3.06 -21.39 -6.00
CA SER A 106 2.68 -21.55 -7.40
C SER A 106 1.22 -22.07 -7.53
N SER A 107 0.26 -21.27 -7.16
CA SER A 107 -1.16 -21.51 -7.31
C SER A 107 -1.69 -20.67 -8.46
N ASN A 108 -2.47 -21.29 -9.35
CA ASN A 108 -3.23 -20.57 -10.38
C ASN A 108 -4.50 -19.91 -9.83
N ASP A 109 -4.75 -20.06 -8.52
CA ASP A 109 -5.93 -19.51 -7.87
C ASP A 109 -5.88 -17.97 -7.87
N GLN A 110 -6.97 -17.37 -8.31
CA GLN A 110 -7.12 -15.93 -8.30
C GLN A 110 -7.69 -15.45 -6.97
N ILE A 111 -7.17 -14.31 -6.50
CA ILE A 111 -7.71 -13.58 -5.36
C ILE A 111 -8.53 -12.40 -5.87
N ILE A 112 -9.78 -12.32 -5.45
CA ILE A 112 -10.71 -11.25 -5.84
C ILE A 112 -10.79 -10.24 -4.70
N ILE A 113 -10.57 -8.96 -4.99
CA ILE A 113 -10.77 -7.87 -4.03
C ILE A 113 -12.25 -7.47 -4.08
N LYS A 114 -13.03 -7.87 -3.07
CA LYS A 114 -14.48 -7.58 -2.98
C LYS A 114 -14.78 -6.19 -2.43
N ASN A 115 -13.93 -5.73 -1.52
CA ASN A 115 -14.04 -4.40 -0.96
C ASN A 115 -12.65 -3.81 -0.79
N TYR A 116 -12.51 -2.54 -1.13
CA TYR A 116 -11.28 -1.79 -0.96
C TYR A 116 -11.60 -0.40 -0.43
N SER A 117 -11.26 -0.15 0.81
CA SER A 117 -11.42 1.14 1.47
C SER A 117 -10.17 1.51 2.27
N PRO A 118 -9.99 2.76 2.70
CA PRO A 118 -8.81 3.19 3.44
C PRO A 118 -8.50 2.38 4.69
N ASN A 119 -9.54 1.83 5.36
CA ASN A 119 -9.39 1.12 6.64
C ASN A 119 -9.79 -0.35 6.56
N ARG A 120 -10.21 -0.84 5.38
CA ARG A 120 -10.71 -2.21 5.22
C ARG A 120 -10.48 -2.72 3.81
N ILE A 121 -9.91 -3.93 3.70
CA ILE A 121 -9.77 -4.66 2.44
C ILE A 121 -10.36 -6.05 2.65
N LEU A 122 -11.28 -6.47 1.79
CA LEU A 122 -11.85 -7.81 1.80
C LEU A 122 -11.43 -8.57 0.56
N LEU A 123 -10.78 -9.70 0.77
CA LEU A 123 -10.31 -10.62 -0.26
C LEU A 123 -11.13 -11.91 -0.22
N GLU A 124 -11.48 -12.43 -1.40
CA GLU A 124 -12.07 -13.76 -1.58
C GLU A 124 -11.17 -14.60 -2.49
N TYR A 125 -11.11 -15.91 -2.20
CA TYR A 125 -10.26 -16.84 -2.92
C TYR A 125 -10.79 -18.29 -2.75
N PRO A 126 -10.42 -19.22 -3.65
CA PRO A 126 -10.78 -20.63 -3.51
C PRO A 126 -10.17 -21.26 -2.25
N ALA A 127 -10.92 -22.13 -1.58
CA ALA A 127 -10.42 -22.90 -0.44
C ALA A 127 -9.31 -23.85 -0.88
N ALA A 128 -8.35 -24.10 0.01
CA ALA A 128 -7.35 -25.14 -0.12
C ALA A 128 -7.16 -25.84 1.24
N SER A 129 -6.80 -27.11 1.23
CA SER A 129 -6.61 -27.89 2.46
C SER A 129 -5.39 -27.46 3.28
N LEU A 130 -4.35 -26.95 2.62
CA LEU A 130 -3.11 -26.51 3.26
C LEU A 130 -3.13 -25.00 3.51
N SER A 131 -2.32 -24.57 4.49
CA SER A 131 -2.04 -23.16 4.72
C SER A 131 -1.34 -22.53 3.52
N ARG A 132 -1.68 -21.27 3.22
CA ARG A 132 -1.11 -20.52 2.11
C ARG A 132 -0.69 -19.12 2.56
N THR A 133 0.26 -18.54 1.86
CA THR A 133 0.70 -17.17 2.12
C THR A 133 0.24 -16.27 0.99
N ILE A 134 -0.49 -15.20 1.36
CA ILE A 134 -0.95 -14.15 0.47
C ILE A 134 0.01 -12.96 0.58
N MET A 135 0.48 -12.47 -0.56
CA MET A 135 1.14 -11.20 -0.73
C MET A 135 0.14 -10.14 -1.16
N ILE A 136 0.21 -8.95 -0.57
CA ILE A 136 -0.67 -7.83 -0.88
C ILE A 136 0.21 -6.61 -1.16
N SER A 137 0.08 -6.05 -2.37
CA SER A 137 0.85 -4.88 -2.85
C SER A 137 0.35 -3.58 -2.20
N GLU A 138 0.36 -3.57 -0.88
CA GLU A 138 0.00 -2.45 -0.02
C GLU A 138 1.11 -2.19 0.97
N ASN A 139 1.40 -0.91 1.24
CA ASN A 139 2.44 -0.56 2.20
C ASN A 139 2.13 -1.15 3.57
N PHE A 140 3.14 -1.84 4.13
CA PHE A 140 3.06 -2.28 5.51
C PHE A 140 3.07 -1.06 6.44
N TYR A 141 2.08 -0.98 7.30
CA TYR A 141 1.99 0.02 8.35
C TYR A 141 1.46 -0.61 9.64
N PRO A 142 2.01 -0.28 10.82
CA PRO A 142 1.51 -0.79 12.10
C PRO A 142 0.03 -0.44 12.31
N GLY A 143 -0.72 -1.36 12.92
CA GLY A 143 -2.15 -1.18 13.15
C GLY A 143 -3.04 -1.89 12.14
N TRP A 144 -2.48 -2.46 11.09
CA TRP A 144 -3.20 -3.37 10.23
C TRP A 144 -3.18 -4.80 10.75
N TYR A 145 -4.34 -5.45 10.75
CA TYR A 145 -4.52 -6.85 11.14
C TYR A 145 -5.33 -7.58 10.10
N ALA A 146 -5.12 -8.89 10.05
CA ALA A 146 -5.83 -9.79 9.15
C ALA A 146 -6.82 -10.66 9.93
N TYR A 147 -7.98 -10.94 9.35
CA TYR A 147 -9.04 -11.76 9.94
C TYR A 147 -9.53 -12.78 8.93
N THR A 148 -9.61 -14.03 9.34
CA THR A 148 -10.30 -15.11 8.59
C THR A 148 -11.03 -16.01 9.58
N ASN A 149 -12.25 -16.44 9.25
CA ASN A 149 -13.11 -17.24 10.13
C ASN A 149 -13.23 -16.67 11.58
N GLY A 150 -13.23 -15.33 11.73
CA GLY A 150 -13.31 -14.66 13.03
C GLY A 150 -12.01 -14.65 13.83
N GLN A 151 -10.95 -15.31 13.37
CA GLN A 151 -9.64 -15.30 14.03
C GLN A 151 -8.76 -14.18 13.51
N LYS A 152 -7.98 -13.59 14.41
CA LYS A 152 -7.04 -12.51 14.13
C LYS A 152 -5.64 -13.05 13.84
N PHE A 153 -5.03 -12.59 12.75
CA PHE A 153 -3.68 -12.96 12.32
C PHE A 153 -2.81 -11.71 12.21
N GLN A 154 -1.52 -11.91 12.43
CA GLN A 154 -0.52 -10.88 12.21
C GLN A 154 -0.25 -10.68 10.72
N ILE A 155 -0.02 -9.44 10.35
CA ILE A 155 0.49 -9.07 9.03
C ILE A 155 2.00 -8.89 9.15
N GLU A 156 2.75 -9.58 8.32
CA GLU A 156 4.20 -9.45 8.24
C GLU A 156 4.60 -8.48 7.13
N LYS A 157 5.70 -7.78 7.36
CA LYS A 157 6.34 -6.97 6.31
C LYS A 157 7.20 -7.87 5.40
N THR A 158 7.08 -7.70 4.09
CA THR A 158 7.88 -8.42 3.11
C THR A 158 8.35 -7.48 2.00
N GLN A 159 9.43 -7.85 1.31
CA GLN A 159 10.07 -7.03 0.26
C GLN A 159 10.39 -5.60 0.73
N GLY A 160 10.64 -5.42 2.04
CA GLY A 160 10.87 -4.12 2.65
C GLY A 160 9.63 -3.25 2.86
N VAL A 161 8.54 -3.44 2.12
CA VAL A 161 7.42 -2.48 2.08
C VAL A 161 6.03 -3.11 2.05
N PHE A 162 5.86 -4.32 1.51
CA PHE A 162 4.54 -4.92 1.29
C PHE A 162 4.05 -5.75 2.48
N ARG A 163 2.76 -6.09 2.45
CA ARG A 163 2.09 -6.93 3.45
C ARG A 163 2.09 -8.38 3.02
N LYS A 164 2.37 -9.27 3.95
CA LYS A 164 2.30 -10.71 3.80
C LYS A 164 1.46 -11.29 4.93
N VAL A 165 0.57 -12.22 4.61
CA VAL A 165 -0.30 -12.92 5.59
C VAL A 165 -0.29 -14.40 5.29
N THR A 166 0.03 -15.22 6.28
CA THR A 166 -0.15 -16.68 6.21
C THR A 166 -1.53 -17.03 6.75
N ILE A 167 -2.36 -17.63 5.91
CA ILE A 167 -3.73 -18.05 6.21
C ILE A 167 -3.80 -19.56 6.42
N PRO A 168 -4.65 -20.05 7.33
CA PRO A 168 -4.88 -21.49 7.51
C PRO A 168 -5.59 -22.09 6.29
N GLY A 169 -5.50 -23.41 6.16
CA GLY A 169 -6.29 -24.15 5.18
C GLY A 169 -7.80 -24.03 5.43
N ASN A 170 -8.59 -24.39 4.43
CA ASN A 170 -10.06 -24.37 4.46
C ASN A 170 -10.67 -23.00 4.74
N THR A 171 -10.00 -21.93 4.29
CA THR A 171 -10.50 -20.55 4.34
C THR A 171 -10.75 -20.05 2.92
N THR A 172 -11.72 -19.15 2.76
CA THR A 172 -12.12 -18.55 1.48
C THR A 172 -12.12 -17.03 1.49
N THR A 173 -11.96 -16.43 2.66
CA THR A 173 -11.97 -14.97 2.83
C THR A 173 -10.86 -14.50 3.76
N LEU A 174 -10.28 -13.35 3.44
CA LEU A 174 -9.35 -12.63 4.30
C LEU A 174 -9.77 -11.18 4.36
N GLU A 175 -10.04 -10.70 5.56
CA GLU A 175 -10.34 -9.30 5.81
C GLU A 175 -9.15 -8.63 6.50
N LEU A 176 -8.67 -7.55 5.89
CA LEU A 176 -7.66 -6.67 6.49
C LEU A 176 -8.37 -5.48 7.10
N ARG A 177 -8.08 -5.16 8.37
CA ARG A 177 -8.63 -4.01 9.10
C ARG A 177 -7.52 -3.17 9.68
N TYR A 178 -7.69 -1.85 9.58
CA TYR A 178 -6.82 -0.88 10.23
C TYR A 178 -7.36 -0.52 11.61
N GLU A 179 -6.67 -0.97 12.65
CA GLU A 179 -7.06 -0.83 14.06
C GLU A 179 -5.88 -0.28 14.89
N PRO A 180 -5.48 0.98 14.68
CA PRO A 180 -4.35 1.56 15.40
C PRO A 180 -4.64 1.69 16.89
N SER A 181 -3.75 1.18 17.73
CA SER A 181 -3.88 1.25 19.21
C SER A 181 -3.94 2.69 19.71
N SER A 182 -3.22 3.61 19.07
CA SER A 182 -3.24 5.04 19.40
C SER A 182 -4.63 5.66 19.29
N PHE A 183 -5.42 5.27 18.27
CA PHE A 183 -6.81 5.73 18.12
C PHE A 183 -7.70 5.24 19.27
N ASN A 184 -7.59 3.96 19.62
CA ASN A 184 -8.35 3.37 20.73
C ASN A 184 -7.99 4.02 22.06
N PHE A 185 -6.70 4.27 22.30
CA PHE A 185 -6.23 4.97 23.49
C PHE A 185 -6.74 6.42 23.54
N GLY A 186 -6.62 7.17 22.45
CA GLY A 186 -7.14 8.54 22.36
C GLY A 186 -8.66 8.61 22.59
N LYS A 187 -9.42 7.68 22.02
CA LYS A 187 -10.86 7.57 22.25
C LYS A 187 -11.19 7.35 23.73
N THR A 188 -10.45 6.47 24.43
CA THR A 188 -10.64 6.21 25.87
C THR A 188 -10.38 7.46 26.70
N ILE A 189 -9.30 8.19 26.44
CA ILE A 189 -8.99 9.46 27.13
C ILE A 189 -10.11 10.46 26.89
N THR A 190 -10.56 10.62 25.66
CA THR A 190 -11.62 11.57 25.30
C THR A 190 -12.91 11.26 26.06
N PHE A 191 -13.35 9.99 26.11
CA PHE A 191 -14.53 9.60 26.86
C PHE A 191 -14.38 9.83 28.38
N ALA A 192 -13.21 9.48 28.94
CA ALA A 192 -12.93 9.73 30.36
C ALA A 192 -12.97 11.22 30.70
N THR A 193 -12.38 12.08 29.84
CA THR A 193 -12.39 13.54 30.02
C THR A 193 -13.82 14.11 29.96
N ILE A 194 -14.61 13.72 28.96
CA ILE A 194 -16.00 14.17 28.82
C ILE A 194 -16.80 13.75 30.05
N SER A 195 -16.66 12.51 30.52
CA SER A 195 -17.35 12.01 31.71
C SER A 195 -16.99 12.81 32.96
N ALA A 196 -15.70 13.09 33.15
CA ALA A 196 -15.23 13.89 34.30
C ALA A 196 -15.81 15.32 34.26
N LEU A 197 -15.85 15.95 33.09
CA LEU A 197 -16.42 17.29 32.91
C LEU A 197 -17.94 17.31 33.19
N LEU A 198 -18.67 16.30 32.78
CA LEU A 198 -20.11 16.19 33.07
C LEU A 198 -20.36 16.02 34.56
N ILE A 199 -19.60 15.17 35.26
CA ILE A 199 -19.69 14.98 36.71
C ILE A 199 -19.37 16.30 37.43
N TYR A 200 -18.32 16.99 37.02
CA TYR A 200 -17.93 18.28 37.59
C TYR A 200 -19.04 19.34 37.41
N ALA A 201 -19.57 19.46 36.21
CA ALA A 201 -20.67 20.39 35.90
C ALA A 201 -21.93 20.10 36.75
N PHE A 202 -22.27 18.82 36.91
CA PHE A 202 -23.38 18.39 37.79
C PHE A 202 -23.15 18.77 39.23
N HIS A 203 -21.94 18.60 39.76
CA HIS A 203 -21.58 18.98 41.14
C HIS A 203 -21.70 20.49 41.37
N ILE A 204 -21.23 21.31 40.42
CA ILE A 204 -21.38 22.78 40.52
C ILE A 204 -22.84 23.20 40.53
N LYS A 205 -23.67 22.60 39.65
CA LYS A 205 -25.09 22.91 39.57
C LYS A 205 -25.82 22.59 40.90
N LYS A 206 -25.49 21.45 41.50
CA LYS A 206 -26.04 21.03 42.81
C LYS A 206 -25.67 21.99 43.94
N ARG A 207 -24.43 22.52 43.97
CA ARG A 207 -23.96 23.49 44.98
C ARG A 207 -24.63 24.91 44.84
N LYS A 208 -25.15 25.27 43.67
CA LYS A 208 -25.82 26.56 43.45
C LYS A 208 -27.30 26.55 43.78
N HIS A 209 -27.92 25.40 44.00
CA HIS A 209 -29.36 25.22 44.21
C HIS A 209 -29.67 24.56 45.60
N GLY A 210 -28.69 24.31 46.44
CA GLY A 210 -28.80 23.94 47.85
C GLY A 210 -28.17 25.00 48.73
#